data_efc49254b0d2120d004cea32ee0ecf33
#
_entry.id   efc49254b0d2120d004cea32ee0ecf33
#
_cell.length_a   1.000
_cell.length_b   1.000
_cell.length_c   1.000
_cell.angle_alpha   90.00
_cell.angle_beta   90.00
_cell.angle_gamma   90.00
#
_symmetry.space_group_name_H-M   'P 1'
#
loop_
_entity.id
_entity.type
_entity.pdbx_description
1 polymer ?
#
loop_
_entity_poly.entity_id
_entity_poly.type
_entity_poly.pdbx_seq_one_letter_code
_entity_poly.pdbx_strand_id
1 'polypeptide(L)'
;MLNALIASQTTGLAKWVPALSNLAPAFTAMNFAAVSCMTIPIILLIAMNLAKAKKMPPFITGVLAVICYFAMVPNTITVTIQEATGKASGLSGGVLGAQGLFVGMLVAVLITNLFHWLTSIEKIKIKMPASVPAGIANSFNILIPVFVIIVFSSVFGTLFQLATGSYINEFIYAVVQAPLSAAVQSTAGVVIMAVVLSLIHISEPTRP
;
A
#
# COMPACT_ATOMS: atom_id res chain seq x y z
N MET A 1 9.33 18.23 -1.90
CA MET A 1 10.58 18.89 -1.49
C MET A 1 11.60 18.98 -2.62
N LEU A 2 12.01 17.88 -3.27
CA LEU A 2 13.04 17.93 -4.34
C LEU A 2 12.70 18.89 -5.47
N ASN A 3 11.44 18.92 -5.91
CA ASN A 3 10.99 19.82 -6.98
C ASN A 3 11.08 21.29 -6.56
N ALA A 4 10.79 21.62 -5.31
CA ALA A 4 10.92 22.98 -4.77
C ALA A 4 12.39 23.40 -4.60
N LEU A 5 13.27 22.47 -4.20
CA LEU A 5 14.69 22.74 -4.01
C LEU A 5 15.46 22.90 -5.33
N ILE A 6 15.09 22.12 -6.35
CA ILE A 6 15.84 22.04 -7.59
C ILE A 6 15.21 22.88 -8.70
N ALA A 7 13.90 22.78 -8.91
CA ALA A 7 13.21 23.36 -10.06
C ALA A 7 12.53 24.71 -9.78
N SER A 8 12.49 25.19 -8.53
CA SER A 8 11.91 26.50 -8.21
C SER A 8 12.78 27.62 -8.74
N GLN A 9 12.20 28.48 -9.58
CA GLN A 9 12.90 29.65 -10.14
C GLN A 9 13.15 30.76 -9.11
N THR A 10 12.44 30.76 -8.00
CA THR A 10 12.56 31.81 -6.98
C THR A 10 13.54 31.47 -5.86
N THR A 11 13.53 30.21 -5.40
CA THR A 11 14.26 29.75 -4.20
C THR A 11 15.14 28.53 -4.44
N GLY A 12 14.99 27.84 -5.59
CA GLY A 12 15.72 26.63 -5.91
C GLY A 12 17.00 26.86 -6.70
N LEU A 13 17.72 25.77 -6.98
CA LEU A 13 18.94 25.77 -7.80
C LEU A 13 18.71 26.27 -9.23
N ALA A 14 17.48 26.22 -9.75
CA ALA A 14 17.12 26.77 -11.06
C ALA A 14 17.31 28.30 -11.15
N LYS A 15 17.39 28.99 -10.01
CA LYS A 15 17.76 30.42 -9.99
C LYS A 15 19.18 30.65 -10.51
N TRP A 16 20.10 29.72 -10.26
CA TRP A 16 21.50 29.78 -10.66
C TRP A 16 21.75 29.12 -12.02
N VAL A 17 20.96 28.08 -12.33
CA VAL A 17 21.06 27.36 -13.60
C VAL A 17 19.68 27.25 -14.21
N PRO A 18 19.25 28.18 -15.10
CA PRO A 18 17.89 28.18 -15.67
C PRO A 18 17.50 26.91 -16.40
N ALA A 19 18.46 26.17 -16.97
CA ALA A 19 18.22 24.88 -17.63
C ALA A 19 17.59 23.81 -16.72
N LEU A 20 17.76 23.91 -15.38
CA LEU A 20 17.15 22.99 -14.43
C LEU A 20 15.62 23.12 -14.38
N SER A 21 15.06 24.28 -14.76
CA SER A 21 13.59 24.42 -14.84
C SER A 21 12.97 23.48 -15.88
N ASN A 22 13.68 23.17 -16.95
CA ASN A 22 13.24 22.25 -17.99
C ASN A 22 13.18 20.78 -17.50
N LEU A 23 13.85 20.47 -16.40
CA LEU A 23 13.81 19.16 -15.76
C LEU A 23 12.68 19.03 -14.72
N ALA A 24 11.92 20.09 -14.46
CA ALA A 24 10.80 20.07 -13.52
C ALA A 24 9.78 18.94 -13.78
N PRO A 25 9.38 18.64 -15.04
CA PRO A 25 8.50 17.52 -15.33
C PRO A 25 9.10 16.16 -14.92
N ALA A 26 10.41 15.96 -15.13
CA ALA A 26 11.09 14.72 -14.74
C ALA A 26 11.12 14.54 -13.22
N PHE A 27 11.40 15.59 -12.46
CA PHE A 27 11.35 15.56 -10.99
C PHE A 27 9.94 15.34 -10.46
N THR A 28 8.92 15.90 -11.14
CA THR A 28 7.52 15.67 -10.79
C THR A 28 7.13 14.20 -11.04
N ALA A 29 7.51 13.64 -12.18
CA ALA A 29 7.27 12.23 -12.50
C ALA A 29 8.00 11.29 -11.51
N MET A 30 9.23 11.58 -11.17
CA MET A 30 10.01 10.83 -10.18
C MET A 30 9.35 10.88 -8.78
N ASN A 31 8.91 12.06 -8.36
CA ASN A 31 8.20 12.22 -7.08
C ASN A 31 6.87 11.44 -7.08
N PHE A 32 6.12 11.49 -8.18
CA PHE A 32 4.89 10.72 -8.32
C PHE A 32 5.16 9.21 -8.22
N ALA A 33 6.12 8.69 -8.97
CA ALA A 33 6.45 7.27 -8.96
C ALA A 33 7.00 6.79 -7.60
N ALA A 34 7.91 7.56 -6.99
CA ALA A 34 8.60 7.14 -5.77
C ALA A 34 7.81 7.41 -4.49
N VAL A 35 7.06 8.52 -4.43
CA VAL A 35 6.38 8.95 -3.18
C VAL A 35 4.87 8.74 -3.27
N SER A 36 4.25 9.17 -4.39
CA SER A 36 2.79 9.07 -4.51
C SER A 36 2.29 7.65 -4.77
N CYS A 37 3.15 6.74 -5.28
CA CYS A 37 2.79 5.34 -5.53
C CYS A 37 3.50 4.36 -4.58
N MET A 38 4.11 4.82 -3.49
CA MET A 38 4.94 4.00 -2.61
C MET A 38 4.20 2.85 -1.91
N THR A 39 2.90 2.96 -1.73
CA THR A 39 2.09 1.94 -1.06
C THR A 39 2.05 0.62 -1.83
N ILE A 40 1.97 0.66 -3.16
CA ILE A 40 1.88 -0.56 -4.00
C ILE A 40 3.09 -1.48 -3.82
N PRO A 41 4.34 -1.03 -4.04
CA PRO A 41 5.50 -1.89 -3.88
C PRO A 41 5.67 -2.38 -2.44
N ILE A 42 5.29 -1.60 -1.44
CA ILE A 42 5.40 -2.01 -0.05
C ILE A 42 4.41 -3.12 0.30
N ILE A 43 3.14 -3.01 -0.11
CA ILE A 43 2.16 -4.10 0.04
C ILE A 43 2.68 -5.38 -0.62
N LEU A 44 3.15 -5.27 -1.87
CA LEU A 44 3.68 -6.40 -2.63
C LEU A 44 4.82 -7.09 -1.88
N LEU A 45 5.83 -6.32 -1.45
CA LEU A 45 7.02 -6.84 -0.78
C LEU A 45 6.72 -7.46 0.58
N ILE A 46 5.86 -6.84 1.39
CA ILE A 46 5.46 -7.38 2.70
C ILE A 46 4.73 -8.72 2.51
N ALA A 47 3.73 -8.75 1.62
CA ALA A 47 2.97 -9.97 1.35
C ALA A 47 3.87 -11.09 0.78
N MET A 48 4.80 -10.76 -0.13
CA MET A 48 5.77 -11.71 -0.68
C MET A 48 6.71 -12.28 0.38
N ASN A 49 7.24 -11.44 1.27
CA ASN A 49 8.15 -11.88 2.33
C ASN A 49 7.42 -12.75 3.37
N LEU A 50 6.21 -12.35 3.75
CA LEU A 50 5.39 -13.15 4.66
C LEU A 50 4.97 -14.48 4.03
N ALA A 51 4.66 -14.51 2.73
CA ALA A 51 4.34 -15.72 1.99
C ALA A 51 5.55 -16.68 1.93
N LYS A 52 6.78 -16.16 1.72
CA LYS A 52 8.01 -16.97 1.78
C LYS A 52 8.18 -17.62 3.15
N ALA A 53 7.97 -16.87 4.23
CA ALA A 53 8.06 -17.41 5.59
C ALA A 53 7.03 -18.52 5.84
N LYS A 54 5.87 -18.46 5.18
CA LYS A 54 4.80 -19.46 5.27
C LYS A 54 4.86 -20.54 4.18
N LYS A 55 5.92 -20.59 3.38
CA LYS A 55 6.12 -21.55 2.27
C LYS A 55 4.99 -21.54 1.23
N MET A 56 4.41 -20.36 0.99
CA MET A 56 3.40 -20.13 -0.04
C MET A 56 4.02 -19.52 -1.30
N PRO A 57 3.33 -19.53 -2.47
CA PRO A 57 3.79 -18.86 -3.67
C PRO A 57 3.85 -17.33 -3.48
N PRO A 58 5.06 -16.74 -3.43
CA PRO A 58 5.20 -15.35 -2.97
C PRO A 58 4.57 -14.35 -3.93
N PHE A 59 4.79 -14.52 -5.23
CA PHE A 59 4.32 -13.59 -6.25
C PHE A 59 2.79 -13.49 -6.29
N ILE A 60 2.11 -14.64 -6.29
CA ILE A 60 0.64 -14.69 -6.32
C ILE A 60 0.07 -14.03 -5.05
N THR A 61 0.66 -14.31 -3.90
CA THR A 61 0.23 -13.71 -2.62
C THR A 61 0.42 -12.20 -2.62
N GLY A 62 1.55 -11.71 -3.17
CA GLY A 62 1.81 -10.28 -3.26
C GLY A 62 0.81 -9.56 -4.17
N VAL A 63 0.57 -10.11 -5.35
CA VAL A 63 -0.42 -9.56 -6.30
C VAL A 63 -1.82 -9.59 -5.71
N LEU A 64 -2.20 -10.69 -5.06
CA LEU A 64 -3.50 -10.81 -4.38
C LEU A 64 -3.69 -9.73 -3.31
N ALA A 65 -2.68 -9.46 -2.49
CA ALA A 65 -2.74 -8.42 -1.46
C ALA A 65 -2.97 -7.03 -2.07
N VAL A 66 -2.31 -6.70 -3.19
CA VAL A 66 -2.50 -5.44 -3.91
C VAL A 66 -3.92 -5.33 -4.49
N ILE A 67 -4.43 -6.40 -5.11
CA ILE A 67 -5.80 -6.42 -5.66
C ILE A 67 -6.83 -6.21 -4.53
N CYS A 68 -6.68 -6.92 -3.41
CA CYS A 68 -7.57 -6.78 -2.26
C CYS A 68 -7.50 -5.38 -1.65
N TYR A 69 -6.32 -4.77 -1.59
CA TYR A 69 -6.17 -3.39 -1.17
C TYR A 69 -7.00 -2.45 -2.06
N PHE A 70 -6.89 -2.59 -3.39
CA PHE A 70 -7.68 -1.77 -4.31
C PHE A 70 -9.18 -2.01 -4.22
N ALA A 71 -9.61 -3.22 -3.85
CA ALA A 71 -11.02 -3.53 -3.64
C ALA A 71 -11.62 -2.88 -2.36
N MET A 72 -10.76 -2.49 -1.41
CA MET A 72 -11.17 -1.93 -0.11
C MET A 72 -11.06 -0.40 -0.03
N VAL A 73 -10.36 0.25 -0.97
CA VAL A 73 -10.14 1.70 -0.97
C VAL A 73 -11.04 2.41 -1.98
N PRO A 74 -11.27 3.73 -1.83
CA PRO A 74 -12.07 4.49 -2.79
C PRO A 74 -11.46 4.43 -4.20
N ASN A 75 -12.27 4.05 -5.16
CA ASN A 75 -11.94 3.94 -6.57
C ASN A 75 -12.50 5.09 -7.42
N THR A 76 -13.05 6.10 -6.78
CA THR A 76 -13.62 7.30 -7.41
C THR A 76 -12.99 8.54 -6.82
N ILE A 77 -12.65 9.49 -7.68
CA ILE A 77 -12.15 10.81 -7.31
C ILE A 77 -13.14 11.88 -7.77
N THR A 78 -13.31 12.93 -6.98
CA THR A 78 -14.07 14.11 -7.37
C THR A 78 -13.13 15.04 -8.14
N VAL A 79 -13.50 15.38 -9.37
CA VAL A 79 -12.75 16.29 -10.23
C VAL A 79 -13.60 17.54 -10.46
N THR A 80 -13.05 18.71 -10.18
CA THR A 80 -13.67 19.99 -10.46
C THR A 80 -12.92 20.68 -11.60
N ILE A 81 -13.61 20.96 -12.69
CA ILE A 81 -13.05 21.63 -13.87
C ILE A 81 -13.97 22.82 -14.16
N GLN A 82 -13.44 24.06 -14.09
CA GLN A 82 -14.16 25.28 -14.42
C GLN A 82 -15.57 25.34 -13.81
N GLU A 83 -15.65 25.20 -12.47
CA GLU A 83 -16.90 25.20 -11.69
C GLU A 83 -17.84 23.99 -11.88
N ALA A 84 -17.56 23.10 -12.83
CA ALA A 84 -18.27 21.83 -12.96
C ALA A 84 -17.59 20.74 -12.12
N THR A 85 -18.37 20.13 -11.20
CA THR A 85 -17.88 19.03 -10.36
C THR A 85 -18.39 17.72 -10.90
N GLY A 86 -17.48 16.79 -11.20
CA GLY A 86 -17.79 15.44 -11.68
C GLY A 86 -17.06 14.37 -10.89
N LYS A 87 -17.54 13.12 -10.98
CA LYS A 87 -16.85 11.95 -10.43
C LYS A 87 -16.14 11.22 -11.56
N ALA A 88 -14.87 10.90 -11.36
CA ALA A 88 -14.09 10.08 -12.27
C ALA A 88 -13.55 8.84 -11.56
N SER A 89 -13.40 7.74 -12.29
CA SER A 89 -12.72 6.56 -11.75
C SER A 89 -11.23 6.83 -11.61
N GLY A 90 -10.69 6.58 -10.43
CA GLY A 90 -9.27 6.81 -10.16
C GLY A 90 -8.92 6.57 -8.70
N LEU A 91 -7.63 6.45 -8.43
CA LEU A 91 -7.10 6.33 -7.07
C LEU A 91 -6.48 7.67 -6.67
N SER A 92 -6.83 8.15 -5.48
CA SER A 92 -6.26 9.39 -4.96
C SER A 92 -4.79 9.20 -4.55
N GLY A 93 -4.00 10.28 -4.62
CA GLY A 93 -2.62 10.26 -4.13
C GLY A 93 -2.50 9.94 -2.64
N GLY A 94 -3.54 10.18 -1.84
CA GLY A 94 -3.59 9.78 -0.44
C GLY A 94 -3.64 8.25 -0.27
N VAL A 95 -4.41 7.56 -1.11
CA VAL A 95 -4.52 6.09 -1.09
C VAL A 95 -3.22 5.43 -1.54
N LEU A 96 -2.60 5.94 -2.59
CA LEU A 96 -1.37 5.35 -3.16
C LEU A 96 -0.10 5.74 -2.40
N GLY A 97 -0.11 6.90 -1.74
CA GLY A 97 1.04 7.48 -1.03
C GLY A 97 1.09 7.13 0.46
N ALA A 98 1.81 7.93 1.22
CA ALA A 98 2.11 7.70 2.64
C ALA A 98 0.88 7.49 3.54
N GLN A 99 -0.26 8.12 3.21
CA GLN A 99 -1.49 7.94 4.00
C GLN A 99 -2.07 6.54 3.85
N GLY A 100 -1.96 5.94 2.65
CA GLY A 100 -2.40 4.57 2.40
C GLY A 100 -1.45 3.50 2.92
N LEU A 101 -0.20 3.87 3.23
CA LEU A 101 0.87 2.94 3.57
C LEU A 101 0.52 2.05 4.77
N PHE A 102 0.07 2.65 5.87
CA PHE A 102 -0.24 1.92 7.09
C PHE A 102 -1.38 0.92 6.88
N VAL A 103 -2.44 1.35 6.20
CA VAL A 103 -3.56 0.48 5.83
C VAL A 103 -3.10 -0.63 4.89
N GLY A 104 -2.27 -0.28 3.90
CA GLY A 104 -1.69 -1.23 2.96
C GLY A 104 -0.87 -2.33 3.65
N MET A 105 -0.07 -1.98 4.65
CA MET A 105 0.68 -2.95 5.46
C MET A 105 -0.25 -3.90 6.22
N LEU A 106 -1.30 -3.37 6.87
CA LEU A 106 -2.30 -4.19 7.57
C LEU A 106 -3.01 -5.14 6.61
N VAL A 107 -3.46 -4.64 5.47
CA VAL A 107 -4.12 -5.46 4.44
C VAL A 107 -3.17 -6.55 3.93
N ALA A 108 -1.90 -6.23 3.67
CA ALA A 108 -0.91 -7.22 3.22
C ALA A 108 -0.77 -8.38 4.22
N VAL A 109 -0.68 -8.07 5.52
CA VAL A 109 -0.58 -9.08 6.57
C VAL A 109 -1.86 -9.89 6.70
N LEU A 110 -3.03 -9.24 6.73
CA LEU A 110 -4.33 -9.90 6.87
C LEU A 110 -4.62 -10.82 5.69
N ILE A 111 -4.46 -10.32 4.46
CA ILE A 111 -4.72 -11.11 3.24
C ILE A 111 -3.76 -12.29 3.11
N THR A 112 -2.48 -12.10 3.43
CA THR A 112 -1.52 -13.22 3.42
C THR A 112 -1.89 -14.31 4.43
N ASN A 113 -2.32 -13.93 5.63
CA ASN A 113 -2.77 -14.89 6.64
C ASN A 113 -4.07 -15.59 6.22
N LEU A 114 -5.03 -14.83 5.68
CA LEU A 114 -6.29 -15.38 5.18
C LEU A 114 -6.06 -16.35 4.01
N PHE A 115 -5.16 -16.01 3.10
CA PHE A 115 -4.79 -16.87 1.97
C PHE A 115 -4.11 -18.15 2.45
N HIS A 116 -3.20 -18.05 3.43
CA HIS A 116 -2.59 -19.22 4.05
C HIS A 116 -3.63 -20.14 4.70
N TRP A 117 -4.55 -19.57 5.46
CA TRP A 117 -5.63 -20.33 6.11
C TRP A 117 -6.53 -21.02 5.08
N LEU A 118 -6.94 -20.30 4.04
CA LEU A 118 -7.84 -20.83 3.01
C LEU A 118 -7.19 -21.95 2.19
N THR A 119 -5.92 -21.80 1.84
CA THR A 119 -5.15 -22.85 1.11
C THR A 119 -4.84 -24.07 1.97
N SER A 120 -4.92 -23.96 3.30
CA SER A 120 -4.76 -25.08 4.23
C SER A 120 -6.00 -25.97 4.30
N ILE A 121 -7.18 -25.48 3.86
CA ILE A 121 -8.45 -26.22 3.92
C ILE A 121 -8.50 -27.23 2.77
N GLU A 122 -8.38 -28.52 3.09
CA GLU A 122 -8.39 -29.58 2.08
C GLU A 122 -9.71 -29.68 1.30
N LYS A 123 -10.83 -29.28 1.91
CA LYS A 123 -12.15 -29.31 1.26
C LYS A 123 -12.28 -28.37 0.06
N ILE A 124 -11.45 -27.35 -0.02
CA ILE A 124 -11.47 -26.36 -1.11
C ILE A 124 -10.55 -26.80 -2.27
N LYS A 125 -9.67 -27.76 -2.03
CA LYS A 125 -8.75 -28.26 -3.06
C LYS A 125 -9.50 -29.09 -4.09
N ILE A 126 -9.32 -28.76 -5.37
CA ILE A 126 -9.88 -29.53 -6.47
C ILE A 126 -9.06 -30.83 -6.62
N LYS A 127 -9.70 -31.96 -6.43
CA LYS A 127 -9.09 -33.26 -6.72
C LYS A 127 -9.05 -33.48 -8.22
N MET A 128 -7.87 -33.38 -8.81
CA MET A 128 -7.68 -33.59 -10.23
C MET A 128 -7.24 -35.04 -10.52
N PRO A 129 -7.64 -35.59 -11.71
CA PRO A 129 -7.17 -36.89 -12.15
C PRO A 129 -5.64 -36.93 -12.25
N ALA A 130 -5.04 -38.12 -12.07
CA ALA A 130 -3.58 -38.33 -12.15
C ALA A 130 -2.96 -38.00 -13.53
N SER A 131 -3.79 -37.87 -14.57
CA SER A 131 -3.36 -37.48 -15.91
C SER A 131 -3.02 -35.98 -16.07
N VAL A 132 -3.41 -35.14 -15.08
CA VAL A 132 -3.14 -33.70 -15.13
C VAL A 132 -1.75 -33.40 -14.58
N PRO A 133 -0.88 -32.64 -15.30
CA PRO A 133 0.41 -32.22 -14.79
C PRO A 133 0.28 -31.47 -13.46
N ALA A 134 1.17 -31.78 -12.50
CA ALA A 134 1.14 -31.24 -11.14
C ALA A 134 1.12 -29.69 -11.09
N GLY A 135 1.81 -29.03 -12.04
CA GLY A 135 1.82 -27.56 -12.15
C GLY A 135 0.45 -26.97 -12.47
N ILE A 136 -0.30 -27.61 -13.37
CA ILE A 136 -1.66 -27.19 -13.73
C ILE A 136 -2.62 -27.41 -12.56
N ALA A 137 -2.56 -28.59 -11.94
CA ALA A 137 -3.38 -28.91 -10.77
C ALA A 137 -3.16 -27.90 -9.63
N ASN A 138 -1.92 -27.51 -9.40
CA ASN A 138 -1.56 -26.54 -8.37
C ASN A 138 -2.10 -25.12 -8.66
N SER A 139 -2.06 -24.72 -9.94
CA SER A 139 -2.62 -23.42 -10.37
C SER A 139 -4.13 -23.34 -10.14
N PHE A 140 -4.87 -24.41 -10.45
CA PHE A 140 -6.31 -24.47 -10.20
C PHE A 140 -6.64 -24.48 -8.70
N ASN A 141 -5.83 -25.18 -7.88
CA ASN A 141 -6.04 -25.21 -6.44
C ASN A 141 -5.84 -23.85 -5.77
N ILE A 142 -5.03 -22.97 -6.36
CA ILE A 142 -4.81 -21.60 -5.89
C ILE A 142 -5.93 -20.66 -6.36
N LEU A 143 -6.52 -20.90 -7.52
CA LEU A 143 -7.50 -20.03 -8.15
C LEU A 143 -8.75 -19.82 -7.27
N ILE A 144 -9.30 -20.89 -6.69
CA ILE A 144 -10.49 -20.79 -5.83
C ILE A 144 -10.23 -19.94 -4.60
N PRO A 145 -9.20 -20.19 -3.78
CA PRO A 145 -8.87 -19.31 -2.66
C PRO A 145 -8.68 -17.84 -3.07
N VAL A 146 -8.01 -17.60 -4.18
CA VAL A 146 -7.79 -16.23 -4.70
C VAL A 146 -9.13 -15.55 -4.99
N PHE A 147 -10.02 -16.23 -5.73
CA PHE A 147 -11.33 -15.69 -6.07
C PHE A 147 -12.17 -15.38 -4.81
N VAL A 148 -12.22 -16.33 -3.88
CA VAL A 148 -12.97 -16.17 -2.61
C VAL A 148 -12.45 -14.98 -1.81
N ILE A 149 -11.14 -14.77 -1.74
CA ILE A 149 -10.53 -13.66 -1.01
C ILE A 149 -10.85 -12.32 -1.67
N ILE A 150 -10.80 -12.23 -2.99
CA ILE A 150 -11.14 -11.00 -3.72
C ILE A 150 -12.60 -10.62 -3.46
N VAL A 151 -13.52 -11.59 -3.59
CA VAL A 151 -14.94 -11.35 -3.32
C VAL A 151 -15.16 -10.96 -1.86
N PHE A 152 -14.55 -11.68 -0.92
CA PHE A 152 -14.61 -11.35 0.51
C PHE A 152 -14.10 -9.94 0.80
N SER A 153 -12.96 -9.56 0.25
CA SER A 153 -12.36 -8.24 0.45
C SER A 153 -13.25 -7.12 -0.11
N SER A 154 -13.83 -7.32 -1.28
CA SER A 154 -14.75 -6.36 -1.90
C SER A 154 -16.03 -6.19 -1.09
N VAL A 155 -16.65 -7.30 -0.67
CA VAL A 155 -17.85 -7.28 0.17
C VAL A 155 -17.54 -6.64 1.53
N PHE A 156 -16.43 -7.00 2.16
CA PHE A 156 -16.01 -6.44 3.43
C PHE A 156 -15.78 -4.93 3.33
N GLY A 157 -15.10 -4.46 2.29
CA GLY A 157 -14.89 -3.02 2.05
C GLY A 157 -16.20 -2.26 1.90
N THR A 158 -17.15 -2.82 1.14
CA THR A 158 -18.49 -2.22 0.94
C THR A 158 -19.31 -2.22 2.23
N LEU A 159 -19.33 -3.32 2.97
CA LEU A 159 -20.05 -3.40 4.25
C LEU A 159 -19.47 -2.44 5.27
N PHE A 160 -18.15 -2.32 5.33
CA PHE A 160 -17.47 -1.38 6.20
C PHE A 160 -17.87 0.07 5.88
N GLN A 161 -17.88 0.42 4.59
CA GLN A 161 -18.30 1.75 4.14
C GLN A 161 -19.76 2.04 4.50
N LEU A 162 -20.66 1.06 4.34
CA LEU A 162 -22.07 1.21 4.71
C LEU A 162 -22.27 1.37 6.22
N ALA A 163 -21.46 0.68 7.02
CA ALA A 163 -21.57 0.72 8.49
C ALA A 163 -20.97 1.99 9.11
N THR A 164 -19.83 2.46 8.58
CA THR A 164 -19.07 3.59 9.15
C THR A 164 -19.27 4.91 8.40
N GLY A 165 -19.81 4.87 7.18
CA GLY A 165 -19.93 6.03 6.29
C GLY A 165 -18.59 6.45 5.65
N SER A 166 -17.49 5.75 5.94
CA SER A 166 -16.14 6.08 5.48
C SER A 166 -15.43 4.85 4.94
N TYR A 167 -14.48 5.06 4.04
CA TYR A 167 -13.63 3.97 3.58
C TYR A 167 -12.62 3.56 4.67
N ILE A 168 -12.14 2.32 4.62
CA ILE A 168 -11.21 1.75 5.61
C ILE A 168 -9.95 2.60 5.78
N ASN A 169 -9.39 3.11 4.67
CA ASN A 169 -8.19 3.94 4.71
C ASN A 169 -8.44 5.30 5.41
N GLU A 170 -9.59 5.93 5.19
CA GLU A 170 -9.97 7.19 5.82
C GLU A 170 -10.21 6.99 7.33
N PHE A 171 -10.91 5.93 7.68
CA PHE A 171 -11.17 5.58 9.07
C PHE A 171 -9.88 5.29 9.84
N ILE A 172 -9.01 4.45 9.31
CA ILE A 172 -7.72 4.11 9.95
C ILE A 172 -6.82 5.34 10.01
N TYR A 173 -6.81 6.17 8.96
CA TYR A 173 -6.07 7.43 8.98
C TYR A 173 -6.54 8.32 10.14
N ALA A 174 -7.85 8.54 10.26
CA ALA A 174 -8.41 9.41 11.30
C ALA A 174 -8.19 8.88 12.72
N VAL A 175 -8.35 7.58 12.93
CA VAL A 175 -8.31 6.97 14.27
C VAL A 175 -6.89 6.66 14.73
N VAL A 176 -6.00 6.27 13.83
CA VAL A 176 -4.65 5.80 14.20
C VAL A 176 -3.56 6.75 13.72
N GLN A 177 -3.54 7.07 12.44
CA GLN A 177 -2.40 7.77 11.85
C GLN A 177 -2.40 9.26 12.17
N ALA A 178 -3.54 9.92 12.17
CA ALA A 178 -3.61 11.35 12.48
C ALA A 178 -3.23 11.66 13.95
N PRO A 179 -3.74 10.95 14.96
CA PRO A 179 -3.30 11.14 16.35
C PRO A 179 -1.82 10.82 16.54
N LEU A 180 -1.31 9.74 15.92
CA LEU A 180 0.09 9.37 16.00
C LEU A 180 0.99 10.42 15.36
N SER A 181 0.62 10.93 14.20
CA SER A 181 1.35 12.01 13.53
C SER A 181 1.37 13.29 14.35
N ALA A 182 0.26 13.64 14.98
CA ALA A 182 0.18 14.80 15.86
C ALA A 182 1.07 14.63 17.11
N ALA A 183 1.08 13.44 17.70
CA ALA A 183 1.93 13.12 18.84
C ALA A 183 3.42 13.24 18.47
N VAL A 184 3.84 12.67 17.34
CA VAL A 184 5.24 12.72 16.87
C VAL A 184 5.67 14.13 16.48
N GLN A 185 4.78 14.95 15.96
CA GLN A 185 5.06 16.35 15.59
C GLN A 185 5.07 17.31 16.79
N SER A 186 4.62 16.87 17.96
CA SER A 186 4.75 17.67 19.20
C SER A 186 6.22 17.76 19.64
N THR A 187 6.59 18.84 20.32
CA THR A 187 7.96 19.04 20.82
C THR A 187 8.43 17.87 21.68
N ALA A 188 7.56 17.36 22.56
CA ALA A 188 7.83 16.17 23.37
C ALA A 188 8.00 14.91 22.50
N GLY A 189 7.16 14.72 21.49
CA GLY A 189 7.26 13.60 20.55
C GLY A 189 8.55 13.58 19.75
N VAL A 190 9.02 14.73 19.28
CA VAL A 190 10.31 14.85 18.60
C VAL A 190 11.47 14.42 19.52
N VAL A 191 11.46 14.84 20.78
CA VAL A 191 12.49 14.46 21.75
C VAL A 191 12.44 12.95 22.04
N ILE A 192 11.25 12.39 22.27
CA ILE A 192 11.08 10.94 22.49
C ILE A 192 11.56 10.16 21.28
N MET A 193 11.19 10.58 20.07
CA MET A 193 11.62 9.92 18.83
C MET A 193 13.14 9.96 18.67
N ALA A 194 13.78 11.10 18.96
CA ALA A 194 15.23 11.24 18.91
C ALA A 194 15.92 10.29 19.91
N VAL A 195 15.40 10.17 21.13
CA VAL A 195 15.91 9.23 22.13
C VAL A 195 15.75 7.78 21.69
N VAL A 196 14.57 7.40 21.19
CA VAL A 196 14.30 6.04 20.71
C VAL A 196 15.21 5.68 19.54
N LEU A 197 15.36 6.57 18.55
CA LEU A 197 16.28 6.36 17.42
C LEU A 197 17.74 6.23 17.89
N SER A 198 18.16 7.05 18.86
CA SER A 198 19.50 6.95 19.46
C SER A 198 19.71 5.62 20.15
N LEU A 199 18.71 5.13 20.93
CA LEU A 199 18.78 3.83 21.58
C LEU A 199 18.83 2.67 20.59
N ILE A 200 18.05 2.72 19.53
CA ILE A 200 18.07 1.71 18.44
C ILE A 200 19.45 1.68 17.79
N HIS A 201 20.02 2.84 17.49
CA HIS A 201 21.34 2.94 16.85
C HIS A 201 22.46 2.42 17.76
N ILE A 202 22.36 2.62 19.08
CA ILE A 202 23.33 2.10 20.06
C ILE A 202 23.16 0.59 20.26
N SER A 203 21.93 0.07 20.15
CA SER A 203 21.64 -1.35 20.36
C SER A 203 21.87 -2.21 19.11
N GLU A 204 22.07 -1.61 17.94
CA GLU A 204 22.40 -2.35 16.73
C GLU A 204 23.83 -2.88 16.82
N PRO A 205 24.03 -4.22 16.88
CA PRO A 205 25.38 -4.77 16.89
C PRO A 205 26.04 -4.42 15.57
N THR A 206 27.11 -3.63 15.61
CA THR A 206 28.00 -3.40 14.46
C THR A 206 28.45 -4.77 13.95
N ARG A 207 27.81 -5.28 12.93
CA ARG A 207 28.32 -6.46 12.23
C ARG A 207 29.60 -6.05 11.51
N PRO A 208 30.71 -6.75 11.77
CA PRO A 208 31.95 -6.57 11.01
C PRO A 208 31.75 -6.95 9.55
#